data_2a72d46db425aaf89457b06dcdb78b6f
#
_entry.id   2a72d46db425aaf89457b06dcdb78b6f
#
_cell.length_a   1.000
_cell.length_b   1.000
_cell.length_c   1.000
_cell.angle_alpha   90.00
_cell.angle_beta   90.00
_cell.angle_gamma   90.00
#
_symmetry.space_group_name_H-M   'P 1'
#
loop_
_entity.id
_entity.type
_entity.pdbx_description
1 polymer ?
#
loop_
_entity_poly.entity_id
_entity_poly.type
_entity_poly.pdbx_seq_one_letter_code
_entity_poly.pdbx_strand_id
1 'polypeptide(L)'
;MKKILFVDTGREYGGGTKSFLYLLRRLAAQQKYELCAFFEADYEAGGRKISQIIEEAGAKFIKFEPKKQPSKLKKELLRALGGQILAKYLYKKDYDYALCLLRQVRPDVVHLNNHFSTNLAYIAAANTLNIAVVQHLRKNSAVEPFKLEILKRLKFTPVCVSNATYDFYAAQIKMPKNVVYNPVEAPVLKREKLETGKNLSPSQANLKNSSDDKNAALKVKFDAEKINIVMPANFLTLKGHELVFDALAGLKRSDIKVYFAGGGELKSGAKAKFDALIKSGKAEYLGFVSKMDEIYAACDYVLGFSSDEGLPRVVIEALGCGLGAVYSDIAVIREIYEISSKKQDFFIVQRNSDALLACFESLRKPGSKNPDDAVIKAFSIENYLRGIDRIYSEL
;
A
#
# COMPACT_ATOMS: atom_id res chain seq x y z
N MET A 1 -17.94 -7.64 25.87
CA MET A 1 -16.87 -7.54 24.86
C MET A 1 -16.71 -6.07 24.45
N LYS A 2 -15.48 -5.59 24.29
CA LYS A 2 -15.21 -4.22 23.83
C LYS A 2 -15.67 -4.09 22.37
N LYS A 3 -16.46 -3.06 22.06
CA LYS A 3 -17.00 -2.80 20.73
C LYS A 3 -16.07 -1.88 19.93
N ILE A 4 -15.58 -2.34 18.79
CA ILE A 4 -14.64 -1.60 17.94
C ILE A 4 -15.32 -1.24 16.62
N LEU A 5 -15.38 0.04 16.29
CA LEU A 5 -15.83 0.54 15.00
C LEU A 5 -14.62 0.82 14.11
N PHE A 6 -14.49 0.06 13.05
CA PHE A 6 -13.53 0.30 11.98
C PHE A 6 -14.08 1.31 10.98
N VAL A 7 -13.34 2.39 10.71
CA VAL A 7 -13.77 3.44 9.77
C VAL A 7 -12.76 3.57 8.63
N ASP A 8 -13.23 3.46 7.39
CA ASP A 8 -12.45 3.76 6.19
C ASP A 8 -13.13 4.86 5.37
N THR A 9 -12.41 5.95 5.15
CA THR A 9 -12.85 7.10 4.35
C THR A 9 -12.38 7.02 2.89
N GLY A 10 -11.74 5.91 2.50
CA GLY A 10 -11.32 5.64 1.13
C GLY A 10 -12.51 5.38 0.19
N ARG A 11 -12.28 5.58 -1.11
CA ARG A 11 -13.30 5.38 -2.15
C ARG A 11 -12.89 4.33 -3.19
N GLU A 12 -11.77 3.66 -2.97
CA GLU A 12 -11.21 2.66 -3.87
C GLU A 12 -10.51 1.54 -3.10
N TYR A 13 -10.42 0.38 -3.71
CA TYR A 13 -9.81 -0.80 -3.13
C TYR A 13 -8.29 -0.77 -3.29
N GLY A 14 -7.61 -0.04 -2.42
CA GLY A 14 -6.15 0.09 -2.39
C GLY A 14 -5.47 -0.83 -1.37
N GLY A 15 -4.14 -0.77 -1.32
CA GLY A 15 -3.32 -1.56 -0.37
C GLY A 15 -3.66 -1.29 1.10
N GLY A 16 -4.01 -0.04 1.45
CA GLY A 16 -4.45 0.33 2.79
C GLY A 16 -5.75 -0.37 3.20
N THR A 17 -6.76 -0.39 2.31
CA THR A 17 -8.04 -1.07 2.54
C THR A 17 -7.84 -2.59 2.63
N LYS A 18 -6.99 -3.19 1.77
CA LYS A 18 -6.66 -4.62 1.87
C LYS A 18 -6.11 -4.99 3.25
N SER A 19 -5.13 -4.23 3.74
CA SER A 19 -4.54 -4.46 5.07
C SER A 19 -5.55 -4.26 6.20
N PHE A 20 -6.49 -3.32 6.04
CA PHE A 20 -7.52 -3.03 7.02
C PHE A 20 -8.57 -4.15 7.10
N LEU A 21 -9.06 -4.64 5.96
CA LEU A 21 -9.97 -5.79 5.89
C LEU A 21 -9.29 -7.09 6.37
N TYR A 22 -8.01 -7.24 6.10
CA TYR A 22 -7.23 -8.36 6.60
C TYR A 22 -7.18 -8.35 8.13
N LEU A 23 -6.87 -7.19 8.75
CA LEU A 23 -6.94 -7.03 10.20
C LEU A 23 -8.31 -7.39 10.75
N LEU A 24 -9.37 -6.84 10.15
CA LEU A 24 -10.75 -7.07 10.58
C LEU A 24 -11.07 -8.58 10.61
N ARG A 25 -10.75 -9.30 9.54
CA ARG A 25 -10.96 -10.76 9.44
C ARG A 25 -10.20 -11.53 10.53
N ARG A 26 -8.93 -11.15 10.79
CA ARG A 26 -8.12 -11.83 11.81
C ARG A 26 -8.61 -11.56 13.23
N LEU A 27 -9.07 -10.35 13.52
CA LEU A 27 -9.66 -10.02 14.83
C LEU A 27 -11.02 -10.70 15.02
N ALA A 28 -11.83 -10.81 13.96
CA ALA A 28 -13.11 -11.53 14.02
C ALA A 28 -12.89 -13.01 14.38
N ALA A 29 -11.87 -13.64 13.82
CA ALA A 29 -11.53 -15.03 14.15
C ALA A 29 -11.11 -15.23 15.63
N GLN A 30 -10.63 -14.20 16.32
CA GLN A 30 -10.26 -14.27 17.73
C GLN A 30 -11.45 -14.22 18.68
N GLN A 31 -12.61 -13.73 18.23
CA GLN A 31 -13.85 -13.59 19.01
C GLN A 31 -13.70 -12.79 20.34
N LYS A 32 -12.68 -11.94 20.43
CA LYS A 32 -12.41 -11.08 21.61
C LYS A 32 -13.22 -9.78 21.61
N TYR A 33 -13.63 -9.30 20.45
CA TYR A 33 -14.23 -7.99 20.26
C TYR A 33 -15.57 -8.07 19.51
N GLU A 34 -16.49 -7.16 19.80
CA GLU A 34 -17.63 -6.90 18.93
C GLU A 34 -17.15 -5.98 17.80
N LEU A 35 -17.06 -6.52 16.57
CA LEU A 35 -16.51 -5.79 15.43
C LEU A 35 -17.61 -5.24 14.54
N CYS A 36 -17.53 -3.95 14.26
CA CYS A 36 -18.34 -3.31 13.23
C CYS A 36 -17.46 -2.43 12.35
N ALA A 37 -17.88 -2.22 11.11
CA ALA A 37 -17.15 -1.41 10.15
C ALA A 37 -18.08 -0.46 9.40
N PHE A 38 -17.59 0.76 9.18
CA PHE A 38 -18.22 1.79 8.39
C PHE A 38 -17.27 2.27 7.29
N PHE A 39 -17.76 2.28 6.06
CA PHE A 39 -17.07 2.84 4.91
C PHE A 39 -17.91 3.99 4.34
N GLU A 40 -17.27 5.13 4.05
CA GLU A 40 -17.99 6.28 3.46
C GLU A 40 -18.56 5.99 2.07
N ALA A 41 -18.05 4.97 1.38
CA ALA A 41 -18.55 4.49 0.10
C ALA A 41 -18.57 2.95 0.08
N ASP A 42 -19.72 2.37 -0.27
CA ASP A 42 -19.86 0.93 -0.49
C ASP A 42 -19.56 0.59 -1.95
N TYR A 43 -18.27 0.72 -2.33
CA TYR A 43 -17.79 0.45 -3.68
C TYR A 43 -17.56 -1.05 -3.95
N GLU A 44 -17.36 -1.40 -5.20
CA GLU A 44 -17.08 -2.79 -5.60
C GLU A 44 -15.57 -3.09 -5.62
N ALA A 45 -15.24 -4.29 -5.16
CA ALA A 45 -13.90 -4.86 -5.20
C ALA A 45 -13.98 -6.32 -5.62
N GLY A 46 -13.44 -6.65 -6.80
CA GLY A 46 -13.48 -8.02 -7.32
C GLY A 46 -14.89 -8.57 -7.53
N GLY A 47 -15.83 -7.73 -7.99
CA GLY A 47 -17.22 -8.11 -8.25
C GLY A 47 -18.10 -8.24 -7.00
N ARG A 48 -17.62 -7.81 -5.83
CA ARG A 48 -18.37 -7.82 -4.55
C ARG A 48 -18.34 -6.44 -3.90
N LYS A 49 -19.42 -6.04 -3.25
CA LYS A 49 -19.47 -4.81 -2.45
C LYS A 49 -18.61 -4.93 -1.21
N ILE A 50 -18.04 -3.81 -0.75
CA ILE A 50 -17.27 -3.77 0.49
C ILE A 50 -18.09 -4.24 1.68
N SER A 51 -19.38 -3.89 1.74
CA SER A 51 -20.30 -4.38 2.78
C SER A 51 -20.35 -5.91 2.86
N GLN A 52 -20.44 -6.59 1.72
CA GLN A 52 -20.43 -8.05 1.66
C GLN A 52 -19.10 -8.64 2.14
N ILE A 53 -17.98 -8.04 1.72
CA ILE A 53 -16.63 -8.49 2.13
C ILE A 53 -16.44 -8.35 3.65
N ILE A 54 -17.00 -7.30 4.27
CA ILE A 54 -16.95 -7.06 5.71
C ILE A 54 -17.79 -8.08 6.48
N GLU A 55 -19.01 -8.36 6.01
CA GLU A 55 -19.91 -9.33 6.63
C GLU A 55 -19.33 -10.75 6.53
N GLU A 56 -18.78 -11.13 5.37
CA GLU A 56 -18.04 -12.38 5.18
C GLU A 56 -16.78 -12.47 6.06
N ALA A 57 -16.17 -11.34 6.39
CA ALA A 57 -15.03 -11.30 7.32
C ALA A 57 -15.42 -11.48 8.80
N GLY A 58 -16.72 -11.56 9.11
CA GLY A 58 -17.23 -11.77 10.47
C GLY A 58 -17.46 -10.47 11.26
N ALA A 59 -17.59 -9.32 10.60
CA ALA A 59 -17.89 -8.03 11.23
C ALA A 59 -19.21 -7.45 10.71
N LYS A 60 -19.92 -6.69 11.55
CA LYS A 60 -21.16 -6.03 11.16
C LYS A 60 -20.89 -4.81 10.29
N PHE A 61 -21.40 -4.75 9.07
CA PHE A 61 -21.37 -3.53 8.27
C PHE A 61 -22.38 -2.50 8.78
N ILE A 62 -21.94 -1.27 9.05
CA ILE A 62 -22.80 -0.18 9.50
C ILE A 62 -23.30 0.58 8.27
N LYS A 63 -24.60 0.42 7.96
CA LYS A 63 -25.29 1.25 6.98
C LYS A 63 -25.63 2.59 7.63
N PHE A 64 -25.16 3.68 7.03
CA PHE A 64 -25.45 5.02 7.49
C PHE A 64 -25.78 5.91 6.29
N GLU A 65 -26.62 6.91 6.48
CA GLU A 65 -27.01 7.80 5.38
C GLU A 65 -25.81 8.46 4.71
N PRO A 66 -25.79 8.56 3.37
CA PRO A 66 -24.70 9.20 2.66
C PRO A 66 -24.50 10.65 3.10
N LYS A 67 -23.25 11.06 3.23
CA LYS A 67 -22.87 12.43 3.56
C LYS A 67 -23.41 13.43 2.53
N LYS A 68 -24.33 14.31 2.94
CA LYS A 68 -24.88 15.36 2.06
C LYS A 68 -23.79 16.34 1.66
N GLN A 69 -23.42 16.34 0.39
CA GLN A 69 -22.45 17.30 -0.15
C GLN A 69 -23.10 18.67 -0.38
N PRO A 70 -22.39 19.78 -0.09
CA PRO A 70 -22.88 21.10 -0.46
C PRO A 70 -22.96 21.26 -1.98
N SER A 71 -23.94 22.03 -2.48
CA SER A 71 -24.08 22.32 -3.90
C SER A 71 -22.81 22.96 -4.49
N LYS A 72 -22.61 22.82 -5.79
CA LYS A 72 -21.48 23.44 -6.51
C LYS A 72 -21.47 24.96 -6.26
N LEU A 73 -22.61 25.61 -6.42
CA LEU A 73 -22.76 27.06 -6.22
C LEU A 73 -22.33 27.48 -4.78
N LYS A 74 -22.76 26.74 -3.74
CA LYS A 74 -22.35 27.02 -2.37
C LYS A 74 -20.85 26.84 -2.16
N LYS A 75 -20.23 25.82 -2.79
CA LYS A 75 -18.78 25.61 -2.71
C LYS A 75 -18.01 26.77 -3.38
N GLU A 76 -18.49 27.26 -4.51
CA GLU A 76 -17.87 28.37 -5.23
C GLU A 76 -18.00 29.68 -4.44
N LEU A 77 -19.18 29.96 -3.89
CA LEU A 77 -19.39 31.14 -3.04
C LEU A 77 -18.46 31.13 -1.82
N LEU A 78 -18.37 30.00 -1.11
CA LEU A 78 -17.49 29.87 0.06
C LEU A 78 -16.00 29.95 -0.34
N ARG A 79 -15.63 29.49 -1.54
CA ARG A 79 -14.26 29.61 -2.06
C ARG A 79 -13.93 31.07 -2.41
N ALA A 80 -14.87 31.82 -2.96
CA ALA A 80 -14.72 33.26 -3.24
C ALA A 80 -14.54 34.08 -1.96
N LEU A 81 -15.16 33.66 -0.84
CA LEU A 81 -14.97 34.27 0.47
C LEU A 81 -13.64 33.90 1.14
N GLY A 82 -12.96 32.88 0.62
CA GLY A 82 -11.65 32.42 1.09
C GLY A 82 -11.56 30.90 1.26
N GLY A 83 -10.45 30.33 0.79
CA GLY A 83 -10.23 28.85 0.84
C GLY A 83 -10.33 28.28 2.27
N GLN A 84 -9.88 29.02 3.28
CA GLN A 84 -9.98 28.59 4.67
C GLN A 84 -11.44 28.54 5.18
N ILE A 85 -12.31 29.42 4.69
CA ILE A 85 -13.74 29.45 5.07
C ILE A 85 -14.41 28.18 4.53
N LEU A 86 -14.16 27.85 3.26
CA LEU A 86 -14.66 26.58 2.69
C LEU A 86 -14.14 25.37 3.46
N ALA A 87 -12.84 25.33 3.77
CA ALA A 87 -12.23 24.21 4.50
C ALA A 87 -12.84 24.03 5.90
N LYS A 88 -13.02 25.10 6.65
CA LYS A 88 -13.69 25.07 7.97
C LYS A 88 -15.15 24.63 7.86
N TYR A 89 -15.88 25.11 6.86
CA TYR A 89 -17.27 24.71 6.63
C TYR A 89 -17.38 23.20 6.30
N LEU A 90 -16.50 22.68 5.43
CA LEU A 90 -16.48 21.25 5.10
C LEU A 90 -16.11 20.41 6.33
N TYR A 91 -15.10 20.83 7.07
CA TYR A 91 -14.70 20.16 8.32
C TYR A 91 -15.87 20.10 9.32
N LYS A 92 -16.60 21.21 9.52
CA LYS A 92 -17.76 21.23 10.43
C LYS A 92 -18.83 20.22 10.00
N LYS A 93 -19.13 20.14 8.71
CA LYS A 93 -20.07 19.13 8.16
C LYS A 93 -19.60 17.69 8.39
N ASP A 94 -18.31 17.45 8.18
CA ASP A 94 -17.72 16.14 8.40
C ASP A 94 -17.74 15.76 9.88
N TYR A 95 -17.51 16.73 10.77
CA TYR A 95 -17.60 16.56 12.22
C TYR A 95 -19.04 16.21 12.65
N ASP A 96 -20.05 16.98 12.21
CA ASP A 96 -21.44 16.73 12.57
C ASP A 96 -21.90 15.34 12.09
N TYR A 97 -21.48 14.95 10.88
CA TYR A 97 -21.73 13.62 10.33
C TYR A 97 -21.09 12.51 11.18
N ALA A 98 -19.80 12.64 11.49
CA ALA A 98 -19.08 11.68 12.33
C ALA A 98 -19.71 11.59 13.73
N LEU A 99 -20.12 12.72 14.33
CA LEU A 99 -20.76 12.77 15.63
C LEU A 99 -22.10 12.01 15.65
N CYS A 100 -22.92 12.17 14.60
CA CYS A 100 -24.18 11.43 14.47
C CYS A 100 -23.93 9.93 14.33
N LEU A 101 -22.97 9.51 13.50
CA LEU A 101 -22.59 8.11 13.33
C LEU A 101 -22.14 7.48 14.66
N LEU A 102 -21.22 8.14 15.37
CA LEU A 102 -20.68 7.62 16.62
C LEU A 102 -21.72 7.56 17.74
N ARG A 103 -22.65 8.52 17.81
CA ARG A 103 -23.80 8.47 18.75
C ARG A 103 -24.73 7.29 18.47
N GLN A 104 -24.94 6.94 17.21
CA GLN A 104 -25.77 5.81 16.81
C GLN A 104 -25.08 4.46 17.09
N VAL A 105 -23.79 4.34 16.75
CA VAL A 105 -23.05 3.09 16.88
C VAL A 105 -22.61 2.81 18.32
N ARG A 106 -22.24 3.86 19.07
CA ARG A 106 -21.74 3.80 20.46
C ARG A 106 -20.59 2.79 20.63
N PRO A 107 -19.49 2.93 19.87
CA PRO A 107 -18.34 2.04 20.04
C PRO A 107 -17.53 2.44 21.27
N ASP A 108 -16.77 1.49 21.86
CA ASP A 108 -15.77 1.77 22.89
C ASP A 108 -14.48 2.33 22.27
N VAL A 109 -14.16 1.85 21.05
CA VAL A 109 -12.98 2.27 20.29
C VAL A 109 -13.36 2.54 18.84
N VAL A 110 -12.85 3.65 18.28
CA VAL A 110 -12.89 3.93 16.85
C VAL A 110 -11.50 3.71 16.26
N HIS A 111 -11.39 2.73 15.35
CA HIS A 111 -10.15 2.46 14.60
C HIS A 111 -10.24 3.07 13.20
N LEU A 112 -9.48 4.12 12.96
CA LEU A 112 -9.48 4.90 11.73
C LEU A 112 -8.37 4.44 10.79
N ASN A 113 -8.70 4.21 9.52
CA ASN A 113 -7.75 3.86 8.46
C ASN A 113 -7.25 5.11 7.71
N ASN A 114 -6.10 5.02 7.04
CA ASN A 114 -5.48 6.00 6.14
C ASN A 114 -4.64 7.10 6.82
N HIS A 115 -5.09 8.35 6.92
CA HIS A 115 -4.28 9.47 7.44
C HIS A 115 -5.13 10.56 8.11
N PHE A 116 -4.48 11.44 8.84
CA PHE A 116 -5.14 12.49 9.64
C PHE A 116 -6.09 13.38 8.86
N SER A 117 -5.70 13.84 7.66
CA SER A 117 -6.48 14.83 6.91
C SER A 117 -7.89 14.37 6.53
N THR A 118 -8.09 13.06 6.33
CA THR A 118 -9.40 12.47 6.04
C THR A 118 -10.18 12.10 7.30
N ASN A 119 -9.48 11.85 8.41
CA ASN A 119 -10.06 11.29 9.62
C ASN A 119 -10.24 12.31 10.76
N LEU A 120 -9.75 13.54 10.60
CA LEU A 120 -9.76 14.55 11.65
C LEU A 120 -11.15 14.75 12.30
N ALA A 121 -12.19 14.76 11.47
CA ALA A 121 -13.56 14.92 11.92
C ALA A 121 -14.03 13.78 12.84
N TYR A 122 -13.63 12.53 12.51
CA TYR A 122 -13.94 11.36 13.34
C TYR A 122 -13.14 11.38 14.65
N ILE A 123 -11.87 11.81 14.62
CA ILE A 123 -11.05 11.95 15.84
C ILE A 123 -11.71 12.98 16.78
N ALA A 124 -12.10 14.14 16.24
CA ALA A 124 -12.73 15.21 17.03
C ALA A 124 -14.08 14.78 17.60
N ALA A 125 -14.93 14.11 16.79
CA ALA A 125 -16.22 13.61 17.24
C ALA A 125 -16.10 12.55 18.34
N ALA A 126 -15.14 11.62 18.19
CA ALA A 126 -14.85 10.61 19.20
C ALA A 126 -14.36 11.25 20.51
N ASN A 127 -13.47 12.25 20.45
CA ASN A 127 -13.03 13.00 21.63
C ASN A 127 -14.21 13.70 22.35
N THR A 128 -15.15 14.28 21.61
CA THR A 128 -16.35 14.89 22.19
C THR A 128 -17.23 13.89 22.94
N LEU A 129 -17.20 12.62 22.51
CA LEU A 129 -17.98 11.53 23.12
C LEU A 129 -17.19 10.70 24.12
N ASN A 130 -15.93 11.07 24.43
CA ASN A 130 -15.00 10.31 25.25
C ASN A 130 -14.77 8.86 24.75
N ILE A 131 -14.79 8.65 23.44
CA ILE A 131 -14.53 7.37 22.80
C ILE A 131 -13.03 7.29 22.48
N ALA A 132 -12.39 6.16 22.80
CA ALA A 132 -10.99 5.92 22.47
C ALA A 132 -10.76 5.87 20.95
N VAL A 133 -9.63 6.45 20.48
CA VAL A 133 -9.31 6.53 19.06
C VAL A 133 -7.98 5.87 18.75
N VAL A 134 -7.98 4.95 17.80
CA VAL A 134 -6.79 4.44 17.13
C VAL A 134 -6.74 5.03 15.74
N GLN A 135 -5.67 5.77 15.40
CA GLN A 135 -5.43 6.30 14.07
C GLN A 135 -4.33 5.52 13.36
N HIS A 136 -4.70 4.67 12.42
CA HIS A 136 -3.74 3.94 11.60
C HIS A 136 -3.26 4.82 10.44
N LEU A 137 -1.96 5.09 10.40
CA LEU A 137 -1.28 5.95 9.44
C LEU A 137 -0.57 5.08 8.40
N ARG A 138 -1.16 4.98 7.21
CA ARG A 138 -0.69 4.08 6.12
C ARG A 138 -0.04 4.80 4.96
N LYS A 139 -0.10 6.12 4.95
CA LYS A 139 0.42 6.98 3.88
C LYS A 139 1.01 8.25 4.50
N ASN A 140 2.14 8.68 3.99
CA ASN A 140 2.72 9.98 4.31
C ASN A 140 1.92 11.07 3.58
N SER A 141 1.32 11.97 4.33
CA SER A 141 0.53 13.08 3.79
C SER A 141 0.59 14.26 4.73
N ALA A 142 1.08 15.38 4.24
CA ALA A 142 1.15 16.61 5.02
C ALA A 142 -0.25 17.00 5.52
N VAL A 143 -0.31 17.45 6.78
CA VAL A 143 -1.54 17.93 7.40
C VAL A 143 -1.63 19.44 7.19
N GLU A 144 -2.73 19.91 6.62
CA GLU A 144 -2.97 21.35 6.43
C GLU A 144 -2.88 22.12 7.75
N PRO A 145 -2.30 23.33 7.79
CA PRO A 145 -2.03 24.07 9.02
C PRO A 145 -3.24 24.18 9.95
N PHE A 146 -4.42 24.55 9.45
CA PHE A 146 -5.60 24.68 10.28
C PHE A 146 -6.07 23.34 10.89
N LYS A 147 -5.90 22.23 10.15
CA LYS A 147 -6.22 20.88 10.64
C LYS A 147 -5.20 20.43 11.70
N LEU A 148 -3.94 20.81 11.51
CA LEU A 148 -2.87 20.51 12.44
C LEU A 148 -3.13 21.19 13.81
N GLU A 149 -3.60 22.46 13.82
CA GLU A 149 -3.95 23.16 15.07
C GLU A 149 -5.12 22.51 15.82
N ILE A 150 -6.08 21.93 15.10
CA ILE A 150 -7.16 21.14 15.71
C ILE A 150 -6.59 19.85 16.28
N LEU A 151 -5.81 19.11 15.47
CA LEU A 151 -5.27 17.80 15.79
C LEU A 151 -4.38 17.82 17.05
N LYS A 152 -3.59 18.89 17.25
CA LYS A 152 -2.74 19.11 18.45
C LYS A 152 -3.51 19.10 19.77
N ARG A 153 -4.81 19.34 19.75
CA ARG A 153 -5.69 19.40 20.93
C ARG A 153 -6.48 18.11 21.17
N LEU A 154 -6.37 17.15 20.27
CA LEU A 154 -7.14 15.92 20.31
C LEU A 154 -6.32 14.75 20.87
N LYS A 155 -7.01 13.83 21.54
CA LYS A 155 -6.43 12.58 22.04
C LYS A 155 -6.64 11.47 21.01
N PHE A 156 -5.60 10.74 20.71
CA PHE A 156 -5.62 9.57 19.84
C PHE A 156 -4.36 8.72 20.06
N THR A 157 -4.47 7.45 19.76
CA THR A 157 -3.33 6.51 19.73
C THR A 157 -2.93 6.27 18.27
N PRO A 158 -1.77 6.78 17.81
CA PRO A 158 -1.31 6.55 16.45
C PRO A 158 -0.82 5.11 16.28
N VAL A 159 -0.98 4.57 15.08
CA VAL A 159 -0.35 3.34 14.61
C VAL A 159 0.31 3.65 13.27
N CYS A 160 1.62 3.71 13.23
CA CYS A 160 2.40 3.97 12.02
C CYS A 160 2.84 2.66 11.36
N VAL A 161 2.72 2.56 10.05
CA VAL A 161 3.09 1.34 9.31
C VAL A 161 4.59 1.15 9.11
N SER A 162 5.40 2.16 9.48
CA SER A 162 6.87 2.14 9.45
C SER A 162 7.43 3.21 10.38
N ASN A 163 8.72 3.10 10.74
CA ASN A 163 9.42 4.20 11.43
C ASN A 163 9.48 5.44 10.56
N ALA A 164 9.69 5.30 9.25
CA ALA A 164 9.65 6.42 8.31
C ALA A 164 8.30 7.17 8.35
N THR A 165 7.17 6.46 8.43
CA THR A 165 5.85 7.08 8.60
C THR A 165 5.72 7.76 9.96
N TYR A 166 6.23 7.16 11.04
CA TYR A 166 6.26 7.81 12.33
C TYR A 166 7.04 9.12 12.29
N ASP A 167 8.28 9.11 11.77
CA ASP A 167 9.15 10.28 11.70
C ASP A 167 8.53 11.39 10.85
N PHE A 168 7.87 11.05 9.73
CA PHE A 168 7.14 11.99 8.89
C PHE A 168 6.05 12.76 9.66
N TYR A 169 5.28 12.07 10.51
CA TYR A 169 4.23 12.72 11.29
C TYR A 169 4.75 13.33 12.58
N ALA A 170 5.75 12.76 13.22
CA ALA A 170 6.39 13.30 14.43
C ALA A 170 7.04 14.66 14.19
N ALA A 171 7.49 14.92 12.95
CA ALA A 171 7.96 16.24 12.53
C ALA A 171 6.86 17.31 12.50
N GLN A 172 5.58 16.91 12.43
CA GLN A 172 4.42 17.81 12.34
C GLN A 172 3.66 17.91 13.66
N ILE A 173 3.59 16.84 14.44
CA ILE A 173 2.83 16.76 15.68
C ILE A 173 3.49 15.84 16.69
N LYS A 174 3.51 16.27 17.96
CA LYS A 174 3.97 15.40 19.06
C LYS A 174 2.99 14.27 19.27
N MET A 175 3.46 13.02 19.18
CA MET A 175 2.66 11.82 19.37
C MET A 175 3.50 10.66 19.90
N PRO A 176 2.93 9.66 20.59
CA PRO A 176 3.64 8.47 21.02
C PRO A 176 4.12 7.63 19.84
N LYS A 177 5.25 6.94 19.99
CA LYS A 177 5.80 6.07 18.94
C LYS A 177 5.16 4.68 19.03
N ASN A 178 4.24 4.40 18.12
CA ASN A 178 3.66 3.07 17.91
C ASN A 178 3.86 2.67 16.45
N VAL A 179 4.83 1.83 16.19
CA VAL A 179 5.09 1.27 14.85
C VAL A 179 4.62 -0.17 14.82
N VAL A 180 3.72 -0.46 13.90
CA VAL A 180 3.19 -1.81 13.65
C VAL A 180 3.18 -2.02 12.14
N TYR A 181 4.13 -2.80 11.65
CA TYR A 181 4.23 -3.10 10.22
C TYR A 181 2.99 -3.80 9.71
N ASN A 182 2.47 -3.36 8.55
CA ASN A 182 1.42 -4.11 7.88
C ASN A 182 1.91 -5.52 7.55
N PRO A 183 1.08 -6.55 7.77
CA PRO A 183 1.47 -7.89 7.42
C PRO A 183 1.54 -8.04 5.91
N VAL A 184 2.54 -8.77 5.46
CA VAL A 184 2.69 -9.16 4.07
C VAL A 184 2.73 -10.69 4.05
N GLU A 185 1.71 -11.29 3.43
CA GLU A 185 1.78 -12.71 3.11
C GLU A 185 2.79 -12.85 1.99
N ALA A 186 4.00 -13.31 2.31
CA ALA A 186 4.89 -13.79 1.27
C ALA A 186 4.16 -14.94 0.57
N PRO A 187 4.02 -14.89 -0.76
CA PRO A 187 3.45 -16.03 -1.47
C PRO A 187 4.29 -17.23 -1.11
N VAL A 188 3.67 -18.23 -0.50
CA VAL A 188 4.34 -19.50 -0.23
C VAL A 188 4.60 -20.12 -1.59
N LEU A 189 5.78 -19.86 -2.15
CA LEU A 189 6.29 -20.67 -3.22
C LEU A 189 6.33 -22.08 -2.61
N LYS A 190 5.41 -22.97 -3.05
CA LYS A 190 5.32 -24.33 -2.51
C LYS A 190 6.70 -24.93 -2.61
N ARG A 191 7.41 -25.02 -1.48
CA ARG A 191 8.77 -25.59 -1.37
C ARG A 191 8.89 -26.95 -2.05
N GLU A 192 7.79 -27.71 -2.11
CA GLU A 192 7.72 -29.01 -2.79
C GLU A 192 8.17 -28.99 -4.26
N LYS A 193 8.11 -27.83 -4.95
CA LYS A 193 8.62 -27.71 -6.34
C LYS A 193 10.08 -27.27 -6.43
N LEU A 194 10.64 -26.71 -5.36
CA LEU A 194 12.05 -26.27 -5.32
C LEU A 194 13.01 -27.39 -4.87
N GLU A 195 12.54 -28.33 -4.03
CA GLU A 195 13.39 -29.43 -3.52
C GLU A 195 13.62 -30.59 -4.51
N THR A 196 12.84 -30.67 -5.57
CA THR A 196 12.95 -31.80 -6.51
C THR A 196 13.98 -31.63 -7.66
N GLY A 197 14.84 -30.59 -7.62
CA GLY A 197 15.94 -30.46 -8.62
C GLY A 197 15.52 -30.47 -10.09
N LYS A 198 14.24 -30.51 -10.37
CA LYS A 198 13.71 -30.33 -11.72
C LYS A 198 13.75 -28.84 -12.03
N ASN A 199 14.70 -28.43 -12.85
CA ASN A 199 14.68 -27.16 -13.55
C ASN A 199 13.25 -26.89 -13.99
N LEU A 200 12.55 -25.98 -13.26
CA LEU A 200 11.37 -25.33 -13.79
C LEU A 200 11.91 -24.54 -14.99
N SER A 201 11.88 -25.20 -16.17
CA SER A 201 11.95 -24.44 -17.40
C SER A 201 10.94 -23.30 -17.24
N PRO A 202 11.26 -22.05 -17.65
CA PRO A 202 10.37 -20.89 -17.50
C PRO A 202 9.04 -21.25 -18.18
N SER A 203 8.17 -21.88 -17.42
CA SER A 203 6.89 -22.35 -17.92
C SER A 203 5.99 -21.15 -18.00
N GLN A 204 5.45 -20.96 -19.16
CA GLN A 204 4.45 -19.99 -19.55
C GLN A 204 3.50 -19.64 -18.37
N ALA A 205 3.75 -18.51 -17.70
CA ALA A 205 2.84 -18.02 -16.70
C ALA A 205 1.52 -17.61 -17.39
N ASN A 206 0.44 -18.30 -17.12
CA ASN A 206 -0.87 -17.99 -17.65
C ASN A 206 -1.43 -16.80 -16.86
N LEU A 207 -1.24 -15.58 -17.36
CA LEU A 207 -1.74 -14.35 -16.76
C LEU A 207 -3.18 -14.10 -17.25
N LYS A 208 -4.15 -14.16 -16.34
CA LYS A 208 -5.52 -13.72 -16.64
C LYS A 208 -5.64 -12.23 -16.36
N ASN A 209 -5.81 -11.42 -17.38
CA ASN A 209 -6.18 -10.02 -17.25
C ASN A 209 -7.66 -9.92 -16.80
N SER A 210 -7.90 -9.19 -15.71
CA SER A 210 -9.24 -8.83 -15.26
C SER A 210 -9.64 -7.46 -15.81
N SER A 211 -9.89 -7.36 -17.10
CA SER A 211 -10.70 -6.31 -17.72
C SER A 211 -11.27 -6.88 -19.01
N ASP A 212 -12.56 -7.05 -19.05
CA ASP A 212 -13.51 -7.27 -20.15
C ASP A 212 -13.11 -7.93 -21.47
N ASP A 213 -11.98 -8.63 -21.57
CA ASP A 213 -11.69 -9.50 -22.70
C ASP A 213 -11.51 -10.93 -22.25
N LYS A 214 -12.52 -11.74 -22.57
CA LYS A 214 -12.61 -13.16 -22.31
C LYS A 214 -11.49 -13.87 -23.07
N ASN A 215 -10.59 -14.54 -22.32
CA ASN A 215 -9.72 -15.63 -22.82
C ASN A 215 -8.41 -15.32 -23.55
N ALA A 216 -7.70 -14.26 -23.29
CA ALA A 216 -6.28 -14.20 -23.64
C ALA A 216 -5.40 -14.50 -22.41
N ALA A 217 -5.01 -15.75 -22.22
CA ALA A 217 -3.89 -16.08 -21.34
C ALA A 217 -2.63 -15.45 -21.93
N LEU A 218 -2.15 -14.35 -21.35
CA LEU A 218 -0.87 -13.77 -21.78
C LEU A 218 0.24 -14.77 -21.44
N LYS A 219 0.79 -15.43 -22.47
CA LYS A 219 1.93 -16.32 -22.33
C LYS A 219 3.20 -15.47 -22.33
N VAL A 220 3.61 -14.98 -21.14
CA VAL A 220 4.89 -14.29 -20.99
C VAL A 220 5.99 -15.31 -20.90
N LYS A 221 6.99 -15.19 -21.76
CA LYS A 221 8.18 -16.02 -21.74
C LYS A 221 9.32 -15.25 -21.06
N PHE A 222 9.72 -15.72 -19.88
CA PHE A 222 10.92 -15.22 -19.21
C PHE A 222 12.17 -15.88 -19.80
N ASP A 223 13.20 -15.08 -20.02
CA ASP A 223 14.46 -15.56 -20.57
C ASP A 223 15.42 -15.90 -19.41
N ALA A 224 15.71 -17.20 -19.25
CA ALA A 224 16.57 -17.67 -18.16
C ALA A 224 18.02 -17.18 -18.25
N GLU A 225 18.49 -16.79 -19.45
CA GLU A 225 19.83 -16.25 -19.65
C GLU A 225 19.94 -14.77 -19.23
N LYS A 226 18.80 -14.07 -19.13
CA LYS A 226 18.75 -12.66 -18.74
C LYS A 226 18.57 -12.49 -17.23
N ILE A 227 18.94 -11.31 -16.76
CA ILE A 227 18.52 -10.80 -15.45
C ILE A 227 17.11 -10.25 -15.62
N ASN A 228 16.14 -10.97 -15.08
CA ASN A 228 14.73 -10.61 -15.16
C ASN A 228 14.35 -9.72 -13.94
N ILE A 229 13.93 -8.52 -14.21
CA ILE A 229 13.56 -7.54 -13.18
C ILE A 229 12.07 -7.24 -13.31
N VAL A 230 11.29 -7.28 -12.22
CA VAL A 230 9.90 -6.88 -12.25
C VAL A 230 9.67 -5.56 -11.51
N MET A 231 8.91 -4.64 -12.11
CA MET A 231 8.42 -3.41 -11.48
C MET A 231 6.90 -3.49 -11.28
N PRO A 232 6.42 -3.95 -10.09
CA PRO A 232 5.00 -4.08 -9.80
C PRO A 232 4.45 -2.75 -9.26
N ALA A 233 4.06 -1.87 -10.17
CA ALA A 233 3.55 -0.55 -9.83
C ALA A 233 2.58 -0.02 -10.90
N ASN A 234 1.49 0.61 -10.47
CA ASN A 234 0.62 1.37 -11.38
C ASN A 234 1.38 2.59 -11.94
N PHE A 235 1.03 3.02 -13.17
CA PHE A 235 1.62 4.19 -13.82
C PHE A 235 1.18 5.50 -13.14
N LEU A 236 1.78 5.78 -11.99
CA LEU A 236 1.61 7.00 -11.22
C LEU A 236 2.94 7.76 -11.18
N THR A 237 2.91 9.08 -11.27
CA THR A 237 4.12 9.92 -11.28
C THR A 237 5.05 9.64 -10.09
N LEU A 238 4.47 9.44 -8.90
CA LEU A 238 5.25 9.13 -7.70
C LEU A 238 6.06 7.81 -7.80
N LYS A 239 5.67 6.87 -8.68
CA LYS A 239 6.33 5.58 -8.85
C LYS A 239 7.59 5.64 -9.74
N GLY A 240 7.83 6.76 -10.41
CA GLY A 240 9.10 7.05 -11.09
C GLY A 240 9.36 6.27 -12.37
N HIS A 241 8.33 5.77 -13.05
CA HIS A 241 8.47 5.00 -14.30
C HIS A 241 9.30 5.72 -15.37
N GLU A 242 9.12 7.04 -15.52
CA GLU A 242 9.86 7.82 -16.52
C GLU A 242 11.37 7.79 -16.28
N LEU A 243 11.81 7.87 -15.01
CA LEU A 243 13.24 7.74 -14.66
C LEU A 243 13.78 6.33 -14.99
N VAL A 244 12.95 5.31 -14.81
CA VAL A 244 13.30 3.94 -15.18
C VAL A 244 13.39 3.79 -16.70
N PHE A 245 12.48 4.41 -17.46
CA PHE A 245 12.54 4.40 -18.93
C PHE A 245 13.80 5.09 -19.44
N ASP A 246 14.19 6.23 -18.84
CA ASP A 246 15.41 6.95 -19.21
C ASP A 246 16.67 6.13 -18.92
N ALA A 247 16.74 5.48 -17.77
CA ALA A 247 17.84 4.57 -17.43
C ALA A 247 17.93 3.39 -18.42
N LEU A 248 16.80 2.75 -18.74
CA LEU A 248 16.76 1.63 -19.73
C LEU A 248 17.12 2.07 -21.15
N ALA A 249 16.76 3.29 -21.55
CA ALA A 249 17.14 3.82 -22.84
C ALA A 249 18.65 3.96 -22.98
N GLY A 250 19.35 4.39 -21.91
CA GLY A 250 20.82 4.50 -21.87
C GLY A 250 21.55 3.17 -21.68
N LEU A 251 20.87 2.10 -21.25
CA LEU A 251 21.48 0.81 -20.94
C LEU A 251 22.08 0.14 -22.18
N LYS A 252 23.37 -0.21 -22.15
CA LYS A 252 24.06 -0.87 -23.25
C LYS A 252 23.95 -2.41 -23.19
N ARG A 253 23.77 -2.96 -22.01
CA ARG A 253 23.63 -4.42 -21.79
C ARG A 253 22.36 -4.97 -22.43
N SER A 254 22.44 -6.14 -23.00
CA SER A 254 21.32 -6.87 -23.62
C SER A 254 20.77 -8.01 -22.74
N ASP A 255 21.46 -8.33 -21.66
CA ASP A 255 21.14 -9.41 -20.73
C ASP A 255 20.26 -8.96 -19.56
N ILE A 256 19.71 -7.74 -19.59
CA ILE A 256 18.73 -7.24 -18.62
C ILE A 256 17.39 -7.01 -19.31
N LYS A 257 16.31 -7.46 -18.69
CA LYS A 257 14.94 -7.20 -19.13
C LYS A 257 14.05 -6.81 -17.96
N VAL A 258 13.28 -5.73 -18.14
CA VAL A 258 12.36 -5.23 -17.11
C VAL A 258 10.91 -5.50 -17.51
N TYR A 259 10.17 -6.13 -16.60
CA TYR A 259 8.75 -6.46 -16.74
C TYR A 259 7.92 -5.50 -15.90
N PHE A 260 7.01 -4.75 -16.53
CA PHE A 260 6.15 -3.77 -15.87
C PHE A 260 4.78 -4.37 -15.60
N ALA A 261 4.43 -4.53 -14.31
CA ALA A 261 3.16 -5.10 -13.86
C ALA A 261 2.34 -4.04 -13.11
N GLY A 262 1.25 -3.60 -13.68
CA GLY A 262 0.36 -2.58 -13.09
C GLY A 262 -0.55 -1.96 -14.12
N GLY A 263 -1.53 -1.20 -13.65
CA GLY A 263 -2.48 -0.47 -14.50
C GLY A 263 -2.19 1.03 -14.56
N GLY A 264 -3.09 1.76 -15.21
CA GLY A 264 -3.01 3.21 -15.36
C GLY A 264 -2.55 3.63 -16.75
N GLU A 265 -2.50 4.94 -16.98
CA GLU A 265 -2.16 5.53 -18.27
C GLU A 265 -0.86 6.32 -18.18
N LEU A 266 -0.01 6.14 -19.19
CA LEU A 266 1.18 6.97 -19.40
C LEU A 266 0.84 8.22 -20.22
N LYS A 267 1.43 9.34 -19.85
CA LYS A 267 1.40 10.56 -20.70
C LYS A 267 2.05 10.28 -22.05
N SER A 268 1.66 10.99 -23.09
CA SER A 268 2.09 10.74 -24.48
C SER A 268 3.61 10.58 -24.65
N GLY A 269 4.42 11.46 -24.04
CA GLY A 269 5.89 11.40 -24.12
C GLY A 269 6.47 10.17 -23.42
N ALA A 270 5.98 9.84 -22.23
CA ALA A 270 6.40 8.65 -21.49
C ALA A 270 5.96 7.36 -22.20
N LYS A 271 4.77 7.38 -22.84
CA LYS A 271 4.28 6.26 -23.63
C LYS A 271 5.19 5.95 -24.82
N ALA A 272 5.61 6.97 -25.58
CA ALA A 272 6.51 6.78 -26.71
C ALA A 272 7.85 6.16 -26.29
N LYS A 273 8.45 6.61 -25.18
CA LYS A 273 9.66 6.00 -24.62
C LYS A 273 9.43 4.53 -24.24
N PHE A 274 8.30 4.24 -23.59
CA PHE A 274 7.95 2.89 -23.16
C PHE A 274 7.76 1.95 -24.37
N ASP A 275 7.03 2.38 -25.40
CA ASP A 275 6.81 1.63 -26.63
C ASP A 275 8.15 1.31 -27.35
N ALA A 276 9.10 2.27 -27.36
CA ALA A 276 10.45 2.05 -27.90
C ALA A 276 11.24 0.99 -27.11
N LEU A 277 11.11 0.99 -25.77
CA LEU A 277 11.76 -0.02 -24.92
C LEU A 277 11.17 -1.42 -25.11
N ILE A 278 9.85 -1.54 -25.31
CA ILE A 278 9.20 -2.80 -25.67
C ILE A 278 9.71 -3.29 -27.03
N LYS A 279 9.74 -2.40 -28.04
CA LYS A 279 10.22 -2.74 -29.39
C LYS A 279 11.68 -3.19 -29.40
N SER A 280 12.53 -2.62 -28.53
CA SER A 280 13.94 -3.04 -28.41
C SER A 280 14.15 -4.32 -27.57
N GLY A 281 13.11 -4.88 -26.98
CA GLY A 281 13.17 -6.08 -26.14
C GLY A 281 13.74 -5.84 -24.73
N LYS A 282 14.02 -4.58 -24.33
CA LYS A 282 14.49 -4.21 -22.98
C LYS A 282 13.38 -4.21 -21.95
N ALA A 283 12.14 -4.02 -22.38
CA ALA A 283 10.97 -4.00 -21.52
C ALA A 283 9.84 -4.90 -22.02
N GLU A 284 8.98 -5.32 -21.11
CA GLU A 284 7.72 -6.00 -21.40
C GLU A 284 6.62 -5.49 -20.48
N TYR A 285 5.40 -5.31 -21.02
CA TYR A 285 4.25 -4.87 -20.25
C TYR A 285 3.33 -6.05 -19.96
N LEU A 286 3.12 -6.31 -18.68
CA LEU A 286 2.28 -7.41 -18.19
C LEU A 286 0.84 -7.00 -17.92
N GLY A 287 0.54 -5.68 -17.94
CA GLY A 287 -0.75 -5.20 -17.49
C GLY A 287 -0.98 -5.42 -15.99
N PHE A 288 -2.24 -5.44 -15.57
CA PHE A 288 -2.59 -5.77 -14.20
C PHE A 288 -2.43 -7.27 -13.95
N VAL A 289 -1.60 -7.63 -12.99
CA VAL A 289 -1.33 -9.02 -12.59
C VAL A 289 -1.95 -9.29 -11.23
N SER A 290 -2.88 -10.25 -11.15
CA SER A 290 -3.54 -10.64 -9.90
C SER A 290 -2.71 -11.63 -9.05
N LYS A 291 -1.90 -12.46 -9.71
CA LYS A 291 -1.03 -13.49 -9.10
C LYS A 291 0.43 -13.11 -9.31
N MET A 292 0.96 -12.30 -8.40
CA MET A 292 2.36 -11.87 -8.47
C MET A 292 3.37 -12.96 -8.12
N ASP A 293 2.97 -14.00 -7.41
CA ASP A 293 3.79 -15.14 -7.02
C ASP A 293 4.45 -15.85 -8.24
N GLU A 294 3.69 -16.05 -9.32
CA GLU A 294 4.20 -16.64 -10.56
C GLU A 294 5.28 -15.74 -11.23
N ILE A 295 5.08 -14.41 -11.17
CA ILE A 295 6.04 -13.43 -11.69
C ILE A 295 7.30 -13.37 -10.82
N TYR A 296 7.13 -13.33 -9.51
CA TYR A 296 8.27 -13.33 -8.58
C TYR A 296 9.11 -14.61 -8.74
N ALA A 297 8.47 -15.78 -8.93
CA ALA A 297 9.20 -17.03 -9.17
C ALA A 297 10.10 -16.99 -10.43
N ALA A 298 9.71 -16.20 -11.44
CA ALA A 298 10.42 -16.11 -12.73
C ALA A 298 11.44 -14.96 -12.78
N CYS A 299 11.40 -14.01 -11.84
CA CYS A 299 12.28 -12.86 -11.81
C CYS A 299 13.46 -13.04 -10.84
N ASP A 300 14.47 -12.20 -11.02
CA ASP A 300 15.68 -12.14 -10.20
C ASP A 300 15.61 -10.97 -9.20
N TYR A 301 15.05 -9.86 -9.62
CA TYR A 301 14.93 -8.65 -8.82
C TYR A 301 13.54 -8.03 -8.88
N VAL A 302 13.17 -7.38 -7.79
CA VAL A 302 12.08 -6.41 -7.79
C VAL A 302 12.65 -5.00 -7.92
N LEU A 303 12.01 -4.17 -8.75
CA LEU A 303 12.35 -2.77 -8.95
C LEU A 303 11.25 -1.87 -8.38
N GLY A 304 11.62 -0.89 -7.58
CA GLY A 304 10.75 0.20 -7.17
C GLY A 304 11.48 1.53 -7.20
N PHE A 305 10.88 2.56 -7.80
CA PHE A 305 11.54 3.85 -7.96
C PHE A 305 10.69 5.02 -7.47
N SER A 306 9.93 4.77 -6.41
CA SER A 306 9.00 5.71 -5.81
C SER A 306 9.70 6.90 -5.14
N SER A 307 9.02 8.05 -5.11
CA SER A 307 9.52 9.23 -4.36
C SER A 307 9.18 9.17 -2.88
N ASP A 308 8.11 8.46 -2.51
CA ASP A 308 7.65 8.27 -1.13
C ASP A 308 6.75 7.05 -1.02
N GLU A 309 6.83 6.34 0.10
CA GLU A 309 5.97 5.20 0.45
C GLU A 309 5.73 5.18 1.97
N GLY A 310 4.55 4.76 2.38
CA GLY A 310 4.30 4.44 3.79
C GLY A 310 4.93 3.10 4.19
N LEU A 311 4.59 2.04 3.46
CA LEU A 311 5.22 0.72 3.50
C LEU A 311 5.06 0.04 2.13
N PRO A 312 6.14 -0.13 1.35
CA PRO A 312 6.09 -0.72 0.01
C PRO A 312 5.97 -2.25 0.11
N ARG A 313 4.75 -2.77 0.01
CA ARG A 313 4.47 -4.21 0.14
C ARG A 313 5.22 -5.06 -0.89
N VAL A 314 5.34 -4.55 -2.11
CA VAL A 314 5.92 -5.30 -3.24
C VAL A 314 7.37 -5.72 -3.02
N VAL A 315 8.20 -4.89 -2.35
CA VAL A 315 9.58 -5.29 -2.02
C VAL A 315 9.60 -6.35 -0.93
N ILE A 316 8.71 -6.26 0.07
CA ILE A 316 8.60 -7.24 1.15
C ILE A 316 8.14 -8.60 0.59
N GLU A 317 7.11 -8.59 -0.28
CA GLU A 317 6.63 -9.78 -0.98
C GLU A 317 7.74 -10.43 -1.81
N ALA A 318 8.46 -9.63 -2.60
CA ALA A 318 9.54 -10.13 -3.47
C ALA A 318 10.73 -10.70 -2.70
N LEU A 319 11.19 -10.02 -1.63
CA LEU A 319 12.24 -10.52 -0.74
C LEU A 319 11.80 -11.85 -0.07
N GLY A 320 10.54 -11.94 0.36
CA GLY A 320 9.95 -13.15 0.89
C GLY A 320 9.84 -14.29 -0.14
N CYS A 321 9.82 -13.97 -1.43
CA CYS A 321 9.91 -14.93 -2.54
C CYS A 321 11.35 -15.23 -2.98
N GLY A 322 12.35 -14.62 -2.35
CA GLY A 322 13.76 -14.88 -2.66
C GLY A 322 14.38 -13.97 -3.70
N LEU A 323 13.68 -12.94 -4.20
CA LEU A 323 14.26 -11.98 -5.13
C LEU A 323 15.26 -11.07 -4.42
N GLY A 324 16.19 -10.49 -5.21
CA GLY A 324 16.90 -9.28 -4.82
C GLY A 324 16.01 -8.05 -5.02
N ALA A 325 16.47 -6.88 -4.57
CA ALA A 325 15.74 -5.63 -4.68
C ALA A 325 16.62 -4.50 -5.23
N VAL A 326 16.08 -3.72 -6.16
CA VAL A 326 16.63 -2.44 -6.62
C VAL A 326 15.59 -1.38 -6.31
N TYR A 327 15.89 -0.44 -5.42
CA TYR A 327 14.90 0.52 -4.99
C TYR A 327 15.48 1.92 -4.84
N SER A 328 14.62 2.95 -5.06
CA SER A 328 14.99 4.33 -4.79
C SER A 328 15.31 4.56 -3.32
N ASP A 329 16.26 5.46 -3.05
CA ASP A 329 16.67 5.83 -1.70
C ASP A 329 15.58 6.66 -1.00
N ILE A 330 14.72 5.99 -0.27
CA ILE A 330 13.69 6.57 0.60
C ILE A 330 13.77 5.94 2.00
N ALA A 331 13.35 6.68 3.02
CA ALA A 331 13.54 6.30 4.42
C ALA A 331 13.00 4.89 4.76
N VAL A 332 11.81 4.53 4.29
CA VAL A 332 11.22 3.21 4.55
C VAL A 332 11.98 2.07 3.87
N ILE A 333 12.65 2.33 2.75
CA ILE A 333 13.49 1.32 2.08
C ILE A 333 14.78 1.07 2.86
N ARG A 334 15.39 2.11 3.42
CA ARG A 334 16.52 1.93 4.35
C ARG A 334 16.12 1.11 5.57
N GLU A 335 14.92 1.33 6.10
CA GLU A 335 14.36 0.54 7.21
C GLU A 335 14.19 -0.94 6.84
N ILE A 336 13.64 -1.25 5.66
CA ILE A 336 13.50 -2.63 5.17
C ILE A 336 14.88 -3.26 4.89
N TYR A 337 15.81 -2.49 4.33
CA TYR A 337 17.19 -2.92 4.12
C TYR A 337 17.86 -3.35 5.42
N GLU A 338 17.69 -2.58 6.52
CA GLU A 338 18.28 -2.95 7.82
C GLU A 338 17.70 -4.27 8.38
N ILE A 339 16.42 -4.56 8.11
CA ILE A 339 15.77 -5.81 8.49
C ILE A 339 16.24 -6.98 7.62
N SER A 340 16.47 -6.76 6.32
CA SER A 340 16.80 -7.78 5.35
C SER A 340 18.12 -8.50 5.66
N SER A 341 18.13 -9.83 5.50
CA SER A 341 19.33 -10.65 5.53
C SER A 341 20.06 -10.72 4.17
N LYS A 342 19.43 -10.20 3.09
CA LYS A 342 19.93 -10.27 1.70
C LYS A 342 20.60 -8.98 1.25
N LYS A 343 21.44 -8.39 2.07
CA LYS A 343 22.05 -7.07 1.81
C LYS A 343 22.89 -7.01 0.54
N GLN A 344 23.53 -8.11 0.15
CA GLN A 344 24.34 -8.19 -1.07
C GLN A 344 23.52 -8.12 -2.37
N ASP A 345 22.22 -8.47 -2.31
CA ASP A 345 21.28 -8.44 -3.44
C ASP A 345 20.23 -7.33 -3.28
N PHE A 346 20.46 -6.38 -2.36
CA PHE A 346 19.56 -5.27 -2.09
C PHE A 346 20.26 -3.93 -2.36
N PHE A 347 19.89 -3.26 -3.44
CA PHE A 347 20.51 -2.02 -3.92
C PHE A 347 19.59 -0.83 -3.64
N ILE A 348 20.10 0.12 -2.83
CA ILE A 348 19.44 1.40 -2.58
C ILE A 348 20.09 2.43 -3.51
N VAL A 349 19.31 3.01 -4.41
CA VAL A 349 19.78 3.84 -5.53
C VAL A 349 19.24 5.26 -5.41
N GLN A 350 20.10 6.25 -5.59
CA GLN A 350 19.64 7.65 -5.68
C GLN A 350 18.57 7.79 -6.77
N ARG A 351 17.52 8.58 -6.46
CA ARG A 351 16.35 8.66 -7.33
C ARG A 351 16.59 9.57 -8.55
N ASN A 352 17.46 9.13 -9.44
CA ASN A 352 17.69 9.70 -10.78
C ASN A 352 18.03 8.58 -11.78
N SER A 353 17.88 8.87 -13.08
CA SER A 353 18.10 7.90 -14.15
C SER A 353 19.55 7.43 -14.26
N ASP A 354 20.52 8.30 -14.01
CA ASP A 354 21.94 7.98 -14.18
C ASP A 354 22.42 7.01 -13.10
N ALA A 355 22.02 7.23 -11.84
CA ALA A 355 22.33 6.32 -10.74
C ALA A 355 21.65 4.94 -10.96
N LEU A 356 20.43 4.91 -11.50
CA LEU A 356 19.76 3.66 -11.83
C LEU A 356 20.44 2.94 -12.99
N LEU A 357 20.87 3.67 -14.01
CA LEU A 357 21.64 3.14 -15.13
C LEU A 357 22.95 2.51 -14.63
N ALA A 358 23.70 3.21 -13.78
CA ALA A 358 24.94 2.70 -13.20
C ALA A 358 24.69 1.41 -12.37
N CYS A 359 23.59 1.37 -11.62
CA CYS A 359 23.18 0.16 -10.92
C CYS A 359 22.89 -1.00 -11.88
N PHE A 360 22.14 -0.77 -12.95
CA PHE A 360 21.87 -1.80 -13.97
C PHE A 360 23.15 -2.30 -14.66
N GLU A 361 24.10 -1.40 -14.98
CA GLU A 361 25.37 -1.79 -15.60
C GLU A 361 26.21 -2.70 -14.69
N SER A 362 26.11 -2.56 -13.37
CA SER A 362 26.83 -3.38 -12.40
C SER A 362 26.07 -4.61 -11.91
N LEU A 363 24.76 -4.71 -12.21
CA LEU A 363 23.88 -5.75 -11.68
C LEU A 363 24.30 -7.13 -12.15
N ARG A 364 24.26 -8.12 -11.26
CA ARG A 364 24.49 -9.54 -11.54
C ARG A 364 23.30 -10.35 -11.07
N LYS A 365 23.18 -11.61 -11.53
CA LYS A 365 22.17 -12.50 -10.97
C LYS A 365 22.39 -12.65 -9.46
N PRO A 366 21.30 -12.71 -8.64
CA PRO A 366 21.43 -12.95 -7.22
C PRO A 366 22.16 -14.27 -6.93
N GLY A 367 22.98 -14.27 -5.89
CA GLY A 367 23.71 -15.47 -5.49
C GLY A 367 22.81 -16.60 -4.98
N SER A 368 21.62 -16.25 -4.50
CA SER A 368 20.63 -17.21 -3.99
C SER A 368 19.21 -16.67 -4.14
N LYS A 369 18.28 -17.54 -4.53
CA LYS A 369 16.83 -17.28 -4.55
C LYS A 369 16.13 -17.80 -3.29
N ASN A 370 16.84 -17.97 -2.17
CA ASN A 370 16.21 -18.33 -0.90
C ASN A 370 15.37 -17.16 -0.37
N PRO A 371 14.20 -17.42 0.20
CA PRO A 371 13.42 -16.42 0.91
C PRO A 371 14.22 -15.66 1.97
N ASP A 372 13.86 -14.40 2.19
CA ASP A 372 14.42 -13.61 3.29
C ASP A 372 13.60 -13.85 4.58
N ASP A 373 14.07 -14.79 5.40
CA ASP A 373 13.37 -15.19 6.63
C ASP A 373 13.27 -14.05 7.66
N ALA A 374 14.23 -13.12 7.67
CA ALA A 374 14.20 -11.95 8.56
C ALA A 374 13.04 -11.01 8.18
N VAL A 375 12.86 -10.78 6.87
CA VAL A 375 11.75 -9.98 6.33
C VAL A 375 10.42 -10.68 6.56
N ILE A 376 10.31 -11.99 6.27
CA ILE A 376 9.09 -12.77 6.52
C ILE A 376 8.68 -12.68 7.99
N LYS A 377 9.60 -12.85 8.92
CA LYS A 377 9.36 -12.78 10.35
C LYS A 377 8.93 -11.38 10.79
N ALA A 378 9.63 -10.33 10.33
CA ALA A 378 9.34 -8.95 10.75
C ALA A 378 7.95 -8.48 10.29
N PHE A 379 7.55 -8.87 9.07
CA PHE A 379 6.27 -8.48 8.45
C PHE A 379 5.20 -9.58 8.57
N SER A 380 5.34 -10.49 9.52
CA SER A 380 4.38 -11.58 9.74
C SER A 380 3.07 -11.08 10.34
N ILE A 381 2.01 -11.89 10.13
CA ILE A 381 0.70 -11.62 10.71
C ILE A 381 0.71 -11.69 12.24
N GLU A 382 1.51 -12.57 12.80
CA GLU A 382 1.63 -12.77 14.26
C GLU A 382 2.19 -11.49 14.91
N ASN A 383 3.24 -10.90 14.33
CA ASN A 383 3.82 -9.65 14.82
C ASN A 383 2.84 -8.48 14.69
N TYR A 384 2.09 -8.42 13.57
CA TYR A 384 1.05 -7.41 13.36
C TYR A 384 -0.06 -7.50 14.41
N LEU A 385 -0.64 -8.69 14.61
CA LEU A 385 -1.72 -8.89 15.58
C LEU A 385 -1.24 -8.62 17.01
N ARG A 386 -0.04 -9.07 17.38
CA ARG A 386 0.55 -8.77 18.68
C ARG A 386 0.68 -7.28 18.92
N GLY A 387 1.12 -6.52 17.91
CA GLY A 387 1.23 -5.05 17.98
C GLY A 387 -0.13 -4.37 18.16
N ILE A 388 -1.15 -4.82 17.44
CA ILE A 388 -2.52 -4.28 17.55
C ILE A 388 -3.18 -4.68 18.88
N ASP A 389 -3.04 -5.93 19.32
CA ASP A 389 -3.59 -6.40 20.60
C ASP A 389 -3.00 -5.62 21.77
N ARG A 390 -1.69 -5.33 21.76
CA ARG A 390 -1.05 -4.47 22.76
C ARG A 390 -1.72 -3.10 22.80
N ILE A 391 -1.91 -2.44 21.65
CA ILE A 391 -2.54 -1.13 21.57
C ILE A 391 -3.96 -1.16 22.13
N TYR A 392 -4.75 -2.17 21.77
CA TYR A 392 -6.13 -2.27 22.27
C TYR A 392 -6.23 -2.63 23.77
N SER A 393 -5.21 -3.27 24.33
CA SER A 393 -5.16 -3.56 25.77
C SER A 393 -4.83 -2.33 26.63
N GLU A 394 -4.17 -1.33 26.05
CA GLU A 394 -3.79 -0.06 26.70
C GLU A 394 -4.93 1.00 26.66
N LEU A 395 -6.00 0.75 25.90
CA LEU A 395 -7.19 1.61 25.77
C LEU A 395 -8.32 1.15 26.70
#